data_4fe84ca4ac6650e1c85b3fa094d9c810
#
_entry.id   4fe84ca4ac6650e1c85b3fa094d9c810
#
_cell.length_a   1.000
_cell.length_b   1.000
_cell.length_c   1.000
_cell.angle_alpha   90.00
_cell.angle_beta   90.00
_cell.angle_gamma   90.00
#
_symmetry.space_group_name_H-M   'P 1'
#
loop_
_entity.id
_entity.type
_entity.pdbx_description
1 polymer ?
#
loop_
_entity_poly.entity_id
_entity_poly.type
_entity_poly.pdbx_seq_one_letter_code
_entity_poly.pdbx_strand_id
1 'polypeptide(L)'
;MATDADAMVPVASFEDLRDAGRTVVSENGQAIALFHHEGEVYAVDNRCPHMGFPLTRGTVEEGVLTCHWHHARFELEEGDTFDPWADDVQTFPTEVRDGEVYLDPDPPRDVPENVHWRNRLADGLHENLSLVMAKSVIGLDEHAKGFHTPVQTAVDFGTKYRASGWGRGLTTLGCMANLYSQVGGRDKRRAMFLGVREVADDCAGEPPRFQQYAFDNRDLSKARLKSWFRESVEVRDADGAERCLLTAVACLDPDDVADIVFTAATDSLYLNSGHTVDFINRAFTTLDHVGWEGTGDDEDSNAAKVLASTVEQLTDATRSEELSSWRNPIDVADLVFDAHDRLPELVAAGDGKQWDEPDGFVEQLLVDDPEAILDALTGAIRDGATRTELADAVARAATRRVAYFATNNEFSDWNTVHHTFSYANAVYEATQRTDAVELYRGCFDAAMSVYLDRFLNQPRAPLPDPGESDRAPADVREELLDCFDEQGQVNRAAALVSEHFDAGGDPEDLKRVLGRGLLREDAGFHTLQNLEGHFARFDSEARRASDSASGEQSDPRATDDWERRLALMAPARYMAAHFPTRREHEGTFSIATRLHRGEKLHEAE
;
A
#
# COMPACT_ATOMS: atom_id res chain seq x y z
N MET A 1 23.06 -25.41 -26.07
CA MET A 1 22.50 -24.93 -27.36
C MET A 1 23.63 -24.74 -28.34
N ALA A 2 23.45 -24.97 -29.65
CA ALA A 2 24.51 -24.73 -30.62
C ALA A 2 24.73 -23.23 -30.73
N THR A 3 25.90 -22.75 -30.34
CA THR A 3 26.35 -21.36 -30.54
C THR A 3 26.40 -21.05 -32.04
N ASP A 4 25.80 -19.93 -32.45
CA ASP A 4 25.86 -19.49 -33.82
C ASP A 4 27.29 -19.01 -34.11
N ALA A 5 28.05 -19.77 -34.91
CA ALA A 5 29.47 -19.48 -35.15
C ALA A 5 29.71 -18.13 -35.84
N ASP A 6 28.67 -17.52 -36.41
CA ASP A 6 28.71 -16.18 -37.03
C ASP A 6 28.55 -15.01 -36.01
N ALA A 7 28.15 -15.27 -34.74
CA ALA A 7 27.98 -14.26 -33.68
C ALA A 7 29.30 -14.01 -32.89
N MET A 8 30.26 -14.90 -32.98
CA MET A 8 31.51 -14.84 -32.21
C MET A 8 32.49 -13.80 -32.78
N VAL A 9 33.02 -12.92 -31.92
CA VAL A 9 34.03 -11.91 -32.25
C VAL A 9 35.38 -12.19 -31.58
N PRO A 10 36.54 -11.98 -32.28
CA PRO A 10 37.83 -12.13 -31.64
C PRO A 10 38.10 -10.98 -30.66
N VAL A 11 38.53 -11.27 -29.46
CA VAL A 11 38.66 -10.27 -28.37
C VAL A 11 40.00 -10.22 -27.69
N ALA A 12 40.78 -11.32 -27.66
CA ALA A 12 42.07 -11.38 -26.99
C ALA A 12 42.96 -12.50 -27.56
N SER A 13 44.30 -12.37 -27.39
CA SER A 13 45.23 -13.47 -27.56
C SER A 13 45.11 -14.45 -26.41
N PHE A 14 44.96 -15.74 -26.71
CA PHE A 14 44.91 -16.80 -25.69
C PHE A 14 46.19 -16.90 -24.89
N GLU A 15 47.37 -16.72 -25.53
CA GLU A 15 48.67 -16.77 -24.86
C GLU A 15 48.79 -15.61 -23.84
N ASP A 16 48.42 -14.40 -24.22
CA ASP A 16 48.45 -13.23 -23.34
C ASP A 16 47.46 -13.38 -22.17
N LEU A 17 46.27 -13.90 -22.41
CA LEU A 17 45.28 -14.16 -21.36
C LEU A 17 45.73 -15.24 -20.40
N ARG A 18 46.29 -16.34 -20.92
CA ARG A 18 46.84 -17.42 -20.10
C ARG A 18 47.94 -16.92 -19.16
N ASP A 19 48.90 -16.09 -19.69
CA ASP A 19 50.03 -15.60 -18.92
C ASP A 19 49.63 -14.53 -17.90
N ALA A 20 48.59 -13.69 -18.21
CA ALA A 20 48.05 -12.68 -17.29
C ALA A 20 47.03 -13.27 -16.29
N GLY A 21 46.43 -14.41 -16.60
CA GLY A 21 45.33 -15.06 -15.86
C GLY A 21 43.97 -14.40 -16.02
N ARG A 22 43.92 -13.11 -16.36
CA ARG A 22 42.67 -12.33 -16.59
C ARG A 22 42.94 -11.06 -17.36
N THR A 23 41.90 -10.59 -18.07
CA THR A 23 41.89 -9.29 -18.79
C THR A 23 40.50 -8.71 -18.89
N VAL A 24 40.39 -7.46 -19.33
CA VAL A 24 39.09 -6.81 -19.66
C VAL A 24 39.06 -6.46 -21.14
N VAL A 25 37.99 -6.80 -21.79
CA VAL A 25 37.69 -6.41 -23.16
C VAL A 25 36.42 -5.54 -23.20
N SER A 26 36.23 -4.80 -24.28
CA SER A 26 35.05 -3.95 -24.45
C SER A 26 34.38 -4.27 -25.77
N GLU A 27 33.17 -4.83 -25.69
CA GLU A 27 32.34 -5.13 -26.87
C GLU A 27 30.94 -4.53 -26.69
N ASN A 28 30.38 -3.98 -27.75
CA ASN A 28 29.05 -3.33 -27.73
C ASN A 28 28.87 -2.28 -26.62
N GLY A 29 29.98 -1.66 -26.14
CA GLY A 29 29.94 -0.69 -25.03
C GLY A 29 29.91 -1.32 -23.64
N GLN A 30 29.95 -2.65 -23.53
CA GLN A 30 29.99 -3.42 -22.30
C GLN A 30 31.42 -3.83 -21.97
N ALA A 31 31.83 -3.73 -20.70
CA ALA A 31 33.12 -4.20 -20.21
C ALA A 31 32.97 -5.67 -19.78
N ILE A 32 33.67 -6.58 -20.43
CA ILE A 32 33.63 -8.02 -20.18
C ILE A 32 34.95 -8.46 -19.56
N ALA A 33 34.88 -9.18 -18.45
CA ALA A 33 36.02 -9.77 -17.80
C ALA A 33 36.29 -11.17 -18.36
N LEU A 34 37.49 -11.40 -18.87
CA LEU A 34 37.96 -12.70 -19.27
C LEU A 34 38.85 -13.29 -18.18
N PHE A 35 38.65 -14.56 -17.85
CA PHE A 35 39.44 -15.32 -16.90
C PHE A 35 39.98 -16.60 -17.57
N HIS A 36 41.24 -16.90 -17.37
CA HIS A 36 41.81 -18.22 -17.67
C HIS A 36 41.89 -19.02 -16.37
N HIS A 37 41.19 -20.14 -16.30
CA HIS A 37 41.15 -20.99 -15.14
C HIS A 37 41.13 -22.47 -15.58
N GLU A 38 41.98 -23.31 -15.02
CA GLU A 38 42.11 -24.77 -15.28
C GLU A 38 42.19 -25.16 -16.78
N GLY A 39 42.72 -24.25 -17.62
CA GLY A 39 42.93 -24.50 -19.04
C GLY A 39 41.81 -23.98 -19.95
N GLU A 40 40.70 -23.53 -19.38
CA GLU A 40 39.54 -23.00 -20.07
C GLU A 40 39.48 -21.46 -19.95
N VAL A 41 38.68 -20.83 -20.82
CA VAL A 41 38.41 -19.38 -20.82
C VAL A 41 36.97 -19.13 -20.43
N TYR A 42 36.78 -18.28 -19.46
CA TYR A 42 35.45 -17.83 -18.98
C TYR A 42 35.31 -16.34 -19.20
N ALA A 43 34.12 -15.90 -19.57
CA ALA A 43 33.81 -14.49 -19.79
C ALA A 43 32.55 -14.11 -19.02
N VAL A 44 32.65 -13.03 -18.20
CA VAL A 44 31.54 -12.52 -17.40
C VAL A 44 31.44 -11.00 -17.56
N ASP A 45 30.26 -10.43 -17.29
CA ASP A 45 30.16 -8.96 -17.13
C ASP A 45 31.18 -8.52 -16.07
N ASN A 46 32.04 -7.56 -16.44
CA ASN A 46 33.05 -7.04 -15.50
C ASN A 46 32.44 -6.19 -14.37
N ARG A 47 31.15 -6.21 -14.22
CA ARG A 47 30.40 -5.40 -13.28
C ARG A 47 29.66 -6.29 -12.29
N CYS A 48 30.12 -6.34 -11.06
CA CYS A 48 29.47 -7.10 -10.01
C CYS A 48 27.98 -6.72 -9.90
N PRO A 49 27.05 -7.67 -10.05
CA PRO A 49 25.62 -7.38 -10.03
C PRO A 49 25.14 -6.83 -8.68
N HIS A 50 25.87 -7.01 -7.59
CA HIS A 50 25.54 -6.40 -6.30
C HIS A 50 25.59 -4.86 -6.37
N MET A 51 26.80 -4.28 -6.55
CA MET A 51 26.99 -2.82 -6.51
C MET A 51 27.97 -2.28 -7.57
N GLY A 52 28.21 -3.01 -8.66
CA GLY A 52 28.92 -2.52 -9.84
C GLY A 52 30.47 -2.52 -9.75
N PHE A 53 31.07 -3.19 -8.76
CA PHE A 53 32.53 -3.28 -8.63
C PHE A 53 33.13 -4.11 -9.78
N PRO A 54 34.31 -3.75 -10.34
CA PRO A 54 34.95 -4.53 -11.40
C PRO A 54 35.35 -5.92 -10.95
N LEU A 55 34.77 -6.95 -11.55
CA LEU A 55 35.02 -8.36 -11.18
C LEU A 55 36.44 -8.84 -11.53
N THR A 56 37.10 -8.24 -12.50
CA THR A 56 38.54 -8.48 -12.76
C THR A 56 39.46 -8.12 -11.59
N ARG A 57 39.00 -7.36 -10.60
CA ARG A 57 39.69 -7.09 -9.34
C ARG A 57 39.43 -8.15 -8.28
N GLY A 58 38.55 -9.11 -8.55
CA GLY A 58 38.25 -10.24 -7.69
C GLY A 58 39.31 -11.36 -7.78
N THR A 59 39.02 -12.51 -7.18
CA THR A 59 39.85 -13.74 -7.26
C THR A 59 38.98 -14.88 -7.76
N VAL A 60 39.59 -15.79 -8.52
CA VAL A 60 39.02 -17.08 -8.91
C VAL A 60 39.76 -18.19 -8.20
N GLU A 61 39.04 -19.00 -7.41
CA GLU A 61 39.59 -20.19 -6.72
C GLU A 61 38.55 -21.32 -6.87
N GLU A 62 39.00 -22.49 -7.31
CA GLU A 62 38.15 -23.69 -7.49
C GLU A 62 36.86 -23.41 -8.29
N GLY A 63 36.92 -22.59 -9.34
CA GLY A 63 35.76 -22.21 -10.17
C GLY A 63 34.84 -21.16 -9.57
N VAL A 64 35.18 -20.58 -8.40
CA VAL A 64 34.39 -19.53 -7.75
C VAL A 64 35.02 -18.16 -7.92
N LEU A 65 34.35 -17.23 -8.55
CA LEU A 65 34.73 -15.82 -8.68
C LEU A 65 34.23 -15.02 -7.47
N THR A 66 35.14 -14.48 -6.66
CA THR A 66 34.83 -13.66 -5.48
C THR A 66 35.09 -12.18 -5.74
N CYS A 67 34.09 -11.35 -5.61
CA CYS A 67 34.20 -9.89 -5.66
C CYS A 67 34.92 -9.35 -4.41
N HIS A 68 35.91 -8.45 -4.57
CA HIS A 68 36.71 -7.96 -3.43
C HIS A 68 36.06 -6.76 -2.68
N TRP A 69 34.92 -6.23 -3.13
CA TRP A 69 34.30 -5.11 -2.41
C TRP A 69 33.40 -5.61 -1.24
N HIS A 70 32.41 -6.48 -1.55
CA HIS A 70 31.47 -7.00 -0.55
C HIS A 70 31.47 -8.53 -0.49
N HIS A 71 32.42 -9.17 -1.18
CA HIS A 71 32.65 -10.63 -1.18
C HIS A 71 31.51 -11.46 -1.79
N ALA A 72 30.71 -10.87 -2.74
CA ALA A 72 29.78 -11.65 -3.53
C ALA A 72 30.53 -12.73 -4.33
N ARG A 73 29.99 -13.95 -4.35
CA ARG A 73 30.61 -15.13 -4.96
C ARG A 73 29.72 -15.62 -6.09
N PHE A 74 30.36 -15.98 -7.19
CA PHE A 74 29.69 -16.44 -8.41
C PHE A 74 30.36 -17.71 -8.90
N GLU A 75 29.56 -18.69 -9.31
CA GLU A 75 30.07 -19.79 -10.09
C GLU A 75 30.56 -19.23 -11.44
N LEU A 76 31.72 -19.68 -11.94
CA LEU A 76 32.40 -19.00 -13.03
C LEU A 76 31.86 -19.37 -14.42
N GLU A 77 31.28 -20.56 -14.59
CA GLU A 77 30.83 -21.11 -15.87
C GLU A 77 29.47 -20.55 -16.29
N GLU A 78 28.46 -20.64 -15.40
CA GLU A 78 27.08 -20.21 -15.65
C GLU A 78 26.77 -18.84 -15.03
N GLY A 79 27.57 -18.38 -14.07
CA GLY A 79 27.42 -17.08 -13.41
C GLY A 79 26.50 -17.07 -12.21
N ASP A 80 26.03 -18.24 -11.77
CA ASP A 80 25.11 -18.37 -10.65
C ASP A 80 25.69 -17.81 -9.35
N THR A 81 24.90 -17.03 -8.62
CA THR A 81 25.34 -16.46 -7.34
C THR A 81 25.18 -17.44 -6.17
N PHE A 82 26.17 -17.49 -5.27
CA PHE A 82 26.05 -18.16 -3.97
C PHE A 82 25.36 -17.27 -2.91
N ASP A 83 25.22 -16.00 -3.22
CA ASP A 83 24.81 -14.98 -2.25
C ASP A 83 23.50 -14.32 -2.68
N PRO A 84 22.35 -14.62 -2.05
CA PRO A 84 21.01 -14.17 -2.50
C PRO A 84 20.86 -12.64 -2.56
N TRP A 85 21.71 -11.88 -1.86
CA TRP A 85 21.75 -10.41 -1.91
C TRP A 85 22.48 -9.84 -3.15
N ALA A 86 23.17 -10.67 -3.92
CA ALA A 86 23.66 -10.37 -5.27
C ALA A 86 22.74 -11.04 -6.30
N ASP A 87 22.74 -10.56 -7.54
CA ASP A 87 22.11 -11.23 -8.67
C ASP A 87 23.13 -12.12 -9.38
N ASP A 88 22.71 -13.03 -10.26
CA ASP A 88 23.61 -13.80 -11.11
C ASP A 88 24.39 -12.87 -12.03
N VAL A 89 25.66 -13.19 -12.28
CA VAL A 89 26.48 -12.42 -13.21
C VAL A 89 26.27 -12.93 -14.63
N GLN A 90 26.06 -12.03 -15.58
CA GLN A 90 25.93 -12.41 -16.98
C GLN A 90 27.23 -13.06 -17.47
N THR A 91 27.12 -14.23 -18.04
CA THR A 91 28.22 -14.94 -18.71
C THR A 91 28.13 -14.78 -20.23
N PHE A 92 29.25 -14.99 -20.91
CA PHE A 92 29.35 -14.89 -22.37
C PHE A 92 30.04 -16.16 -22.89
N PRO A 93 29.44 -16.90 -23.84
CA PRO A 93 30.06 -18.06 -24.46
C PRO A 93 31.42 -17.70 -25.09
N THR A 94 32.44 -18.53 -24.81
CA THR A 94 33.78 -18.34 -25.34
C THR A 94 34.27 -19.54 -26.15
N GLU A 95 35.13 -19.31 -27.10
CA GLU A 95 35.83 -20.35 -27.86
C GLU A 95 37.25 -19.90 -28.20
N VAL A 96 38.21 -20.83 -28.13
CA VAL A 96 39.60 -20.57 -28.55
C VAL A 96 39.83 -21.18 -29.94
N ARG A 97 40.17 -20.33 -30.95
CA ARG A 97 40.46 -20.74 -32.31
C ARG A 97 41.81 -20.15 -32.75
N ASP A 98 42.71 -20.97 -33.24
CA ASP A 98 44.03 -20.56 -33.78
C ASP A 98 44.84 -19.63 -32.85
N GLY A 99 44.70 -19.81 -31.50
CA GLY A 99 45.42 -19.02 -30.52
C GLY A 99 44.74 -17.69 -30.15
N GLU A 100 43.55 -17.44 -30.66
CA GLU A 100 42.72 -16.27 -30.33
C GLU A 100 41.49 -16.69 -29.56
N VAL A 101 41.06 -15.85 -28.61
CA VAL A 101 39.82 -16.00 -27.82
C VAL A 101 38.70 -15.27 -28.56
N TYR A 102 37.63 -15.99 -28.86
CA TYR A 102 36.40 -15.49 -29.40
C TYR A 102 35.33 -15.51 -28.31
N LEU A 103 34.40 -14.55 -28.32
CA LEU A 103 33.22 -14.55 -27.47
C LEU A 103 31.97 -14.10 -28.24
N ASP A 104 30.80 -14.57 -27.81
CA ASP A 104 29.51 -14.01 -28.23
C ASP A 104 29.16 -12.84 -27.32
N PRO A 105 29.16 -11.57 -27.83
CA PRO A 105 28.92 -10.39 -26.99
C PRO A 105 27.42 -10.12 -26.71
N ASP A 106 26.51 -10.89 -27.30
CA ASP A 106 25.06 -10.72 -27.15
C ASP A 106 24.34 -12.09 -27.09
N PRO A 107 24.73 -12.93 -26.12
CA PRO A 107 24.10 -14.25 -25.98
C PRO A 107 22.64 -14.13 -25.63
N PRO A 108 21.76 -15.02 -26.19
CA PRO A 108 20.37 -15.06 -25.79
C PRO A 108 20.26 -15.42 -24.32
N ARG A 109 19.41 -14.71 -23.58
CA ARG A 109 19.12 -15.05 -22.19
C ARG A 109 18.25 -16.30 -22.11
N ASP A 110 18.54 -17.18 -21.15
CA ASP A 110 17.79 -18.40 -20.93
C ASP A 110 16.39 -18.13 -20.36
N VAL A 111 16.24 -17.05 -19.59
CA VAL A 111 14.99 -16.65 -18.95
C VAL A 111 14.58 -15.24 -19.41
N PRO A 112 13.31 -15.04 -19.82
CA PRO A 112 12.81 -13.70 -20.18
C PRO A 112 12.97 -12.72 -18.99
N GLU A 113 13.31 -11.45 -19.31
CA GLU A 113 13.57 -10.41 -18.31
C GLU A 113 12.46 -10.24 -17.26
N ASN A 114 11.21 -10.25 -17.69
CA ASN A 114 10.07 -10.14 -16.77
C ASN A 114 9.95 -11.33 -15.81
N VAL A 115 10.36 -12.54 -16.24
CA VAL A 115 10.38 -13.74 -15.39
C VAL A 115 11.57 -13.67 -14.44
N HIS A 116 12.75 -13.27 -14.92
CA HIS A 116 13.93 -13.05 -14.10
C HIS A 116 13.63 -12.07 -12.95
N TRP A 117 13.15 -10.86 -13.26
CA TRP A 117 12.87 -9.86 -12.23
C TRP A 117 11.74 -10.25 -11.28
N ARG A 118 10.74 -11.02 -11.74
CA ARG A 118 9.72 -11.59 -10.85
C ARG A 118 10.33 -12.59 -9.86
N ASN A 119 11.19 -13.49 -10.31
CA ASN A 119 11.87 -14.47 -9.46
C ASN A 119 12.78 -13.74 -8.45
N ARG A 120 13.55 -12.76 -8.91
CA ARG A 120 14.38 -11.93 -8.01
C ARG A 120 13.55 -11.15 -6.98
N LEU A 121 12.35 -10.70 -7.35
CA LEU A 121 11.43 -10.08 -6.39
C LEU A 121 10.98 -11.08 -5.32
N ALA A 122 10.66 -12.30 -5.71
CA ALA A 122 10.29 -13.36 -4.77
C ALA A 122 11.44 -13.69 -3.80
N ASP A 123 12.69 -13.77 -4.28
CA ASP A 123 13.88 -13.95 -3.44
C ASP A 123 14.06 -12.77 -2.47
N GLY A 124 13.91 -11.54 -2.98
CA GLY A 124 13.98 -10.32 -2.18
C GLY A 124 12.94 -10.25 -1.06
N LEU A 125 11.71 -10.71 -1.33
CA LEU A 125 10.65 -10.85 -0.33
C LEU A 125 11.01 -11.90 0.72
N HIS A 126 11.46 -13.09 0.29
CA HIS A 126 11.78 -14.21 1.17
C HIS A 126 12.93 -13.90 2.13
N GLU A 127 13.97 -13.25 1.64
CA GLU A 127 15.18 -12.90 2.41
C GLU A 127 15.10 -11.48 3.02
N ASN A 128 14.01 -10.75 2.82
CA ASN A 128 13.81 -9.35 3.23
C ASN A 128 14.95 -8.42 2.77
N LEU A 129 15.31 -8.49 1.48
CA LEU A 129 16.43 -7.75 0.89
C LEU A 129 15.97 -6.51 0.12
N SER A 130 15.95 -5.36 0.78
CA SER A 130 15.43 -4.09 0.21
C SER A 130 16.10 -3.70 -1.11
N LEU A 131 17.41 -3.88 -1.28
CA LEU A 131 18.10 -3.53 -2.53
C LEU A 131 17.68 -4.45 -3.69
N VAL A 132 17.49 -5.74 -3.43
CA VAL A 132 17.02 -6.72 -4.42
C VAL A 132 15.59 -6.38 -4.83
N MET A 133 14.70 -6.12 -3.88
CA MET A 133 13.34 -5.68 -4.16
C MET A 133 13.28 -4.39 -4.98
N ALA A 134 14.11 -3.39 -4.64
CA ALA A 134 14.17 -2.13 -5.39
C ALA A 134 14.60 -2.33 -6.85
N LYS A 135 15.65 -3.15 -7.10
CA LYS A 135 16.10 -3.50 -8.45
C LYS A 135 15.01 -4.24 -9.22
N SER A 136 14.35 -5.21 -8.57
CA SER A 136 13.31 -6.04 -9.19
C SER A 136 12.09 -5.20 -9.59
N VAL A 137 11.65 -4.27 -8.74
CA VAL A 137 10.55 -3.35 -9.08
C VAL A 137 10.92 -2.46 -10.27
N ILE A 138 12.17 -1.96 -10.35
CA ILE A 138 12.62 -1.17 -11.50
C ILE A 138 12.64 -2.02 -12.78
N GLY A 139 13.21 -3.23 -12.70
CA GLY A 139 13.27 -4.15 -13.84
C GLY A 139 11.87 -4.58 -14.32
N LEU A 140 10.95 -4.88 -13.40
CA LEU A 140 9.56 -5.22 -13.75
C LEU A 140 8.82 -4.06 -14.41
N ASP A 141 9.01 -2.82 -13.95
CA ASP A 141 8.37 -1.66 -14.58
C ASP A 141 8.83 -1.48 -16.03
N GLU A 142 10.07 -1.81 -16.35
CA GLU A 142 10.61 -1.73 -17.74
C GLU A 142 10.15 -2.87 -18.64
N HIS A 143 10.11 -4.09 -18.13
CA HIS A 143 9.88 -5.29 -18.94
C HIS A 143 8.46 -5.87 -18.84
N ALA A 144 7.73 -5.66 -17.74
CA ALA A 144 6.36 -6.13 -17.55
C ALA A 144 5.30 -5.03 -17.70
N LYS A 145 5.71 -3.76 -17.67
CA LYS A 145 4.86 -2.55 -17.74
C LYS A 145 3.73 -2.49 -16.71
N GLY A 146 3.92 -1.68 -15.69
CA GLY A 146 2.92 -1.41 -14.66
C GLY A 146 3.20 -2.11 -13.34
N PHE A 147 2.22 -2.06 -12.44
CA PHE A 147 2.36 -2.49 -11.06
C PHE A 147 1.75 -3.87 -10.74
N HIS A 148 1.06 -4.48 -11.71
CA HIS A 148 0.32 -5.73 -11.47
C HIS A 148 1.25 -6.87 -11.02
N THR A 149 2.37 -7.10 -11.72
CA THR A 149 3.30 -8.19 -11.38
C THR A 149 3.91 -8.05 -9.99
N PRO A 150 4.49 -6.90 -9.58
CA PRO A 150 5.00 -6.76 -8.22
C PRO A 150 3.90 -6.88 -7.16
N VAL A 151 2.69 -6.36 -7.39
CA VAL A 151 1.57 -6.50 -6.45
C VAL A 151 1.14 -7.96 -6.32
N GLN A 152 0.95 -8.68 -7.42
CA GLN A 152 0.59 -10.10 -7.40
C GLN A 152 1.65 -10.94 -6.67
N THR A 153 2.94 -10.74 -6.97
CA THR A 153 4.03 -11.47 -6.32
C THR A 153 4.05 -11.22 -4.80
N ALA A 154 3.83 -9.99 -4.38
CA ALA A 154 3.79 -9.64 -2.96
C ALA A 154 2.52 -10.15 -2.26
N VAL A 155 1.36 -10.19 -2.94
CA VAL A 155 0.13 -10.80 -2.43
C VAL A 155 0.32 -12.30 -2.23
N ASP A 156 0.86 -13.02 -3.22
CA ASP A 156 1.12 -14.46 -3.13
C ASP A 156 2.08 -14.78 -1.97
N PHE A 157 3.07 -13.92 -1.74
CA PHE A 157 4.01 -14.06 -0.62
C PHE A 157 3.34 -13.75 0.73
N GLY A 158 2.71 -12.57 0.87
CA GLY A 158 2.19 -12.06 2.13
C GLY A 158 1.02 -12.87 2.68
N THR A 159 0.16 -13.42 1.80
CA THR A 159 -0.94 -14.30 2.23
C THR A 159 -0.48 -15.68 2.67
N LYS A 160 0.74 -16.10 2.28
CA LYS A 160 1.30 -17.42 2.59
C LYS A 160 2.26 -17.42 3.77
N TYR A 161 3.11 -16.41 3.89
CA TYR A 161 4.24 -16.41 4.83
C TYR A 161 4.02 -15.51 6.05
N ARG A 162 2.77 -15.36 6.48
CA ARG A 162 2.39 -14.68 7.71
C ARG A 162 1.28 -15.45 8.41
N ALA A 163 1.61 -16.15 9.50
CA ALA A 163 0.67 -17.01 10.23
C ALA A 163 -0.54 -16.24 10.75
N SER A 164 -0.34 -15.00 11.23
CA SER A 164 -1.39 -14.10 11.70
C SER A 164 -2.24 -13.46 10.58
N GLY A 165 -2.11 -13.95 9.34
CA GLY A 165 -2.93 -13.54 8.19
C GLY A 165 -2.66 -12.13 7.70
N TRP A 166 -3.71 -11.42 7.28
CA TRP A 166 -3.62 -10.06 6.74
C TRP A 166 -3.10 -9.07 7.79
N GLY A 167 -2.11 -8.27 7.42
CA GLY A 167 -1.49 -7.31 8.32
C GLY A 167 -1.21 -5.95 7.68
N ARG A 168 -0.40 -5.16 8.36
CA ARG A 168 -0.02 -3.83 7.91
C ARG A 168 0.71 -3.86 6.56
N GLY A 169 1.53 -4.88 6.29
CA GLY A 169 2.31 -4.99 5.06
C GLY A 169 1.41 -5.09 3.82
N LEU A 170 0.46 -6.03 3.81
CA LEU A 170 -0.51 -6.17 2.73
C LEU A 170 -1.43 -4.96 2.62
N THR A 171 -1.83 -4.35 3.74
CA THR A 171 -2.60 -3.11 3.75
C THR A 171 -1.82 -1.97 3.09
N THR A 172 -0.54 -1.81 3.43
CA THR A 172 0.34 -0.81 2.79
C THR A 172 0.50 -1.08 1.29
N LEU A 173 0.67 -2.33 0.89
CA LEU A 173 0.75 -2.71 -0.53
C LEU A 173 -0.49 -2.24 -1.30
N GLY A 174 -1.69 -2.50 -0.76
CA GLY A 174 -2.95 -2.03 -1.33
C GLY A 174 -3.02 -0.50 -1.44
N CYS A 175 -2.63 0.22 -0.38
CA CYS A 175 -2.55 1.69 -0.40
C CYS A 175 -1.58 2.20 -1.48
N MET A 176 -0.40 1.57 -1.62
CA MET A 176 0.59 1.98 -2.61
C MET A 176 0.14 1.65 -4.05
N ALA A 177 -0.61 0.56 -4.25
CA ALA A 177 -1.24 0.25 -5.53
C ALA A 177 -2.30 1.29 -5.91
N ASN A 178 -3.14 1.73 -4.96
CA ASN A 178 -4.11 2.81 -5.17
C ASN A 178 -3.43 4.15 -5.51
N LEU A 179 -2.33 4.49 -4.83
CA LEU A 179 -1.58 5.72 -5.09
C LEU A 179 -0.84 5.70 -6.44
N TYR A 180 -0.56 4.54 -7.01
CA TYR A 180 0.27 4.40 -8.22
C TYR A 180 -0.21 5.28 -9.38
N SER A 181 -1.51 5.37 -9.62
CA SER A 181 -2.07 6.20 -10.70
C SER A 181 -2.03 7.71 -10.39
N GLN A 182 -1.98 8.09 -9.12
CA GLN A 182 -2.10 9.47 -8.63
C GLN A 182 -0.74 10.16 -8.45
N VAL A 183 0.36 9.39 -8.43
CA VAL A 183 1.72 9.92 -8.37
C VAL A 183 2.40 9.89 -9.74
N GLY A 184 3.49 10.65 -9.91
CA GLY A 184 4.14 10.83 -11.21
C GLY A 184 5.43 10.01 -11.38
N GLY A 185 5.72 9.58 -12.62
CA GLY A 185 7.04 9.16 -13.07
C GLY A 185 7.78 8.20 -12.11
N ARG A 186 8.92 8.65 -11.58
CA ARG A 186 9.77 7.89 -10.65
C ARG A 186 9.05 7.50 -9.34
N ASP A 187 8.10 8.31 -8.89
CA ASP A 187 7.39 8.10 -7.63
C ASP A 187 6.46 6.87 -7.71
N LYS A 188 6.00 6.49 -8.92
CA LYS A 188 5.27 5.22 -9.15
C LYS A 188 6.08 3.99 -8.75
N ARG A 189 7.35 3.94 -9.16
CA ARG A 189 8.27 2.85 -8.81
C ARG A 189 8.57 2.83 -7.31
N ARG A 190 8.70 4.02 -6.68
CA ARG A 190 8.89 4.14 -5.23
C ARG A 190 7.70 3.62 -4.45
N ALA A 191 6.48 3.95 -4.87
CA ALA A 191 5.25 3.44 -4.24
C ALA A 191 5.25 1.90 -4.26
N MET A 192 5.56 1.28 -5.40
CA MET A 192 5.64 -0.18 -5.49
C MET A 192 6.75 -0.76 -4.62
N PHE A 193 7.94 -0.15 -4.62
CA PHE A 193 9.04 -0.59 -3.77
C PHE A 193 8.65 -0.56 -2.28
N LEU A 194 8.03 0.54 -1.81
CA LEU A 194 7.60 0.66 -0.43
C LEU A 194 6.51 -0.38 -0.09
N GLY A 195 5.51 -0.57 -0.95
CA GLY A 195 4.46 -1.56 -0.75
C GLY A 195 5.02 -2.99 -0.63
N VAL A 196 5.89 -3.39 -1.55
CA VAL A 196 6.53 -4.71 -1.53
C VAL A 196 7.41 -4.90 -0.30
N ARG A 197 8.20 -3.88 0.04
CA ARG A 197 9.09 -3.90 1.20
C ARG A 197 8.31 -4.06 2.51
N GLU A 198 7.20 -3.35 2.68
CA GLU A 198 6.35 -3.47 3.89
C GLU A 198 5.77 -4.88 4.04
N VAL A 199 5.46 -5.57 2.93
CA VAL A 199 5.04 -6.98 2.97
C VAL A 199 6.19 -7.87 3.46
N ALA A 200 7.41 -7.68 2.96
CA ALA A 200 8.57 -8.44 3.41
C ALA A 200 8.85 -8.22 4.91
N ASP A 201 8.81 -6.96 5.37
CA ASP A 201 9.03 -6.61 6.78
C ASP A 201 7.95 -7.21 7.71
N ASP A 202 6.69 -7.21 7.28
CA ASP A 202 5.56 -7.73 8.07
C ASP A 202 5.54 -9.27 8.11
N CYS A 203 6.17 -9.93 7.15
CA CYS A 203 6.35 -11.39 7.11
C CYS A 203 7.66 -11.86 7.76
N ALA A 204 8.60 -10.94 8.06
CA ALA A 204 9.93 -11.32 8.54
C ALA A 204 9.88 -12.03 9.90
N GLY A 205 10.31 -13.29 9.91
CA GLY A 205 10.30 -14.11 11.13
C GLY A 205 8.96 -14.76 11.46
N GLU A 206 7.92 -14.52 10.67
CA GLU A 206 6.63 -15.17 10.81
C GLU A 206 6.66 -16.59 10.22
N PRO A 207 6.00 -17.59 10.84
CA PRO A 207 5.80 -18.89 10.21
C PRO A 207 4.78 -18.79 9.07
N PRO A 208 4.81 -19.74 8.11
CA PRO A 208 3.81 -19.79 7.06
C PRO A 208 2.41 -20.06 7.63
N ARG A 209 1.41 -19.46 6.97
CA ARG A 209 0.00 -19.66 7.29
C ARG A 209 -0.47 -21.02 6.79
N PHE A 210 -1.28 -21.69 7.60
CA PHE A 210 -2.02 -22.90 7.21
C PHE A 210 -3.43 -22.50 6.77
N GLN A 211 -3.70 -22.56 5.47
CA GLN A 211 -5.02 -22.25 4.90
C GLN A 211 -5.97 -23.44 5.01
N GLN A 212 -7.22 -23.20 5.42
CA GLN A 212 -8.28 -24.19 5.46
C GLN A 212 -8.84 -24.50 4.07
N TYR A 213 -9.75 -25.46 3.99
CA TYR A 213 -10.44 -25.85 2.77
C TYR A 213 -11.93 -25.53 2.86
N ALA A 214 -12.51 -25.11 1.73
CA ALA A 214 -13.96 -24.94 1.61
C ALA A 214 -14.71 -26.26 1.91
N PHE A 215 -15.98 -26.19 2.30
CA PHE A 215 -16.81 -27.36 2.46
C PHE A 215 -17.00 -28.09 1.12
N ASP A 216 -17.16 -29.43 1.14
CA ASP A 216 -17.46 -30.21 -0.07
C ASP A 216 -18.85 -29.88 -0.63
N ASN A 217 -19.80 -29.57 0.25
CA ASN A 217 -21.13 -29.14 -0.14
C ASN A 217 -21.09 -27.70 -0.68
N ARG A 218 -21.30 -27.55 -1.99
CA ARG A 218 -21.35 -26.25 -2.68
C ARG A 218 -22.78 -25.71 -2.85
N ASP A 219 -23.80 -26.45 -2.44
CA ASP A 219 -25.21 -26.03 -2.51
C ASP A 219 -25.64 -25.40 -1.16
N LEU A 220 -24.90 -24.36 -0.73
CA LEU A 220 -25.18 -23.62 0.49
C LEU A 220 -25.65 -22.21 0.15
N SER A 221 -26.75 -21.78 0.77
CA SER A 221 -27.27 -20.41 0.55
C SER A 221 -26.38 -19.36 1.25
N LYS A 222 -26.33 -18.15 0.68
CA LYS A 222 -25.73 -16.97 1.30
C LYS A 222 -26.15 -16.79 2.77
N ALA A 223 -27.45 -16.85 3.05
CA ALA A 223 -27.98 -16.66 4.39
C ALA A 223 -27.42 -17.67 5.41
N ARG A 224 -27.21 -18.94 5.00
CA ARG A 224 -26.64 -19.96 5.84
C ARG A 224 -25.16 -19.75 6.08
N LEU A 225 -24.39 -19.43 5.04
CA LEU A 225 -22.96 -19.15 5.14
C LEU A 225 -22.72 -17.90 5.97
N LYS A 226 -23.52 -16.83 5.78
CA LYS A 226 -23.49 -15.61 6.60
C LYS A 226 -23.74 -15.90 8.08
N SER A 227 -24.76 -16.72 8.42
CA SER A 227 -25.04 -17.13 9.79
C SER A 227 -23.88 -17.90 10.41
N TRP A 228 -23.38 -18.93 9.74
CA TRP A 228 -22.28 -19.74 10.25
C TRP A 228 -20.98 -18.98 10.39
N PHE A 229 -20.66 -18.10 9.44
CA PHE A 229 -19.49 -17.25 9.52
C PHE A 229 -19.52 -16.34 10.75
N ARG A 230 -20.66 -15.64 10.97
CA ARG A 230 -20.86 -14.76 12.12
C ARG A 230 -20.80 -15.54 13.45
N GLU A 231 -21.43 -16.72 13.52
CA GLU A 231 -21.38 -17.58 14.70
C GLU A 231 -19.94 -18.03 15.02
N SER A 232 -19.15 -18.40 13.99
CA SER A 232 -17.73 -18.76 14.16
C SER A 232 -16.89 -17.58 14.62
N VAL A 233 -17.09 -16.38 14.05
CA VAL A 233 -16.40 -15.14 14.47
C VAL A 233 -16.76 -14.79 15.92
N GLU A 234 -18.04 -14.90 16.30
CA GLU A 234 -18.48 -14.60 17.68
C GLU A 234 -17.81 -15.49 18.72
N VAL A 235 -17.65 -16.77 18.44
CA VAL A 235 -16.98 -17.71 19.35
C VAL A 235 -15.46 -17.81 19.12
N ARG A 236 -14.89 -16.96 18.27
CA ARG A 236 -13.46 -16.90 17.95
C ARG A 236 -12.92 -18.21 17.34
N ASP A 237 -13.75 -18.92 16.55
CA ASP A 237 -13.38 -20.11 15.77
C ASP A 237 -12.86 -19.70 14.39
N ALA A 238 -11.55 -19.47 14.29
CA ALA A 238 -10.91 -19.06 13.04
C ALA A 238 -11.03 -20.11 11.93
N ASP A 239 -10.86 -21.40 12.26
CA ASP A 239 -10.94 -22.51 11.30
C ASP A 239 -12.36 -22.62 10.71
N GLY A 240 -13.38 -22.55 11.56
CA GLY A 240 -14.79 -22.59 11.14
C GLY A 240 -15.16 -21.39 10.29
N ALA A 241 -14.74 -20.19 10.69
CA ALA A 241 -14.96 -18.94 9.95
C ALA A 241 -14.29 -19.02 8.55
N GLU A 242 -13.02 -19.42 8.49
CA GLU A 242 -12.28 -19.51 7.24
C GLU A 242 -12.93 -20.51 6.26
N ARG A 243 -13.37 -21.67 6.74
CA ARG A 243 -14.08 -22.66 5.89
C ARG A 243 -15.39 -22.11 5.33
N CYS A 244 -16.16 -21.36 6.15
CA CYS A 244 -17.38 -20.69 5.69
C CYS A 244 -17.06 -19.66 4.59
N LEU A 245 -16.02 -18.84 4.80
CA LEU A 245 -15.61 -17.80 3.86
C LEU A 245 -15.09 -18.38 2.55
N LEU A 246 -14.21 -19.38 2.61
CA LEU A 246 -13.72 -20.08 1.40
C LEU A 246 -14.84 -20.73 0.62
N THR A 247 -15.88 -21.25 1.30
CA THR A 247 -17.06 -21.80 0.62
C THR A 247 -17.89 -20.69 -0.01
N ALA A 248 -18.02 -19.54 0.65
CA ALA A 248 -18.69 -18.37 0.07
C ALA A 248 -17.98 -17.88 -1.19
N VAL A 249 -16.65 -17.72 -1.14
CA VAL A 249 -15.82 -17.34 -2.31
C VAL A 249 -16.01 -18.30 -3.49
N ALA A 250 -16.14 -19.60 -3.21
CA ALA A 250 -16.29 -20.61 -4.26
C ALA A 250 -17.70 -20.71 -4.86
N CYS A 251 -18.73 -20.13 -4.22
CA CYS A 251 -20.14 -20.36 -4.59
C CYS A 251 -20.96 -19.09 -4.83
N LEU A 252 -20.49 -17.93 -4.35
CA LEU A 252 -21.26 -16.69 -4.35
C LEU A 252 -20.55 -15.61 -5.17
N ASP A 253 -21.31 -14.60 -5.56
CA ASP A 253 -20.76 -13.41 -6.22
C ASP A 253 -19.97 -12.52 -5.22
N PRO A 254 -19.02 -11.69 -5.70
CA PRO A 254 -18.21 -10.81 -4.87
C PRO A 254 -18.99 -9.94 -3.88
N ASP A 255 -20.11 -9.37 -4.29
CA ASP A 255 -20.96 -8.51 -3.45
C ASP A 255 -21.58 -9.28 -2.28
N ASP A 256 -21.94 -10.56 -2.51
CA ASP A 256 -22.47 -11.45 -1.48
C ASP A 256 -21.37 -11.88 -0.47
N VAL A 257 -20.15 -12.07 -0.94
CA VAL A 257 -18.99 -12.34 -0.07
C VAL A 257 -18.69 -11.10 0.77
N ALA A 258 -18.70 -9.91 0.17
CA ALA A 258 -18.52 -8.64 0.88
C ALA A 258 -19.60 -8.44 1.97
N ASP A 259 -20.88 -8.73 1.66
CA ASP A 259 -21.95 -8.69 2.64
C ASP A 259 -21.67 -9.60 3.86
N ILE A 260 -21.23 -10.83 3.65
CA ILE A 260 -20.91 -11.77 4.74
C ILE A 260 -19.81 -11.19 5.64
N VAL A 261 -18.70 -10.71 5.04
CA VAL A 261 -17.52 -10.28 5.79
C VAL A 261 -17.76 -8.97 6.52
N PHE A 262 -18.31 -7.94 5.84
CA PHE A 262 -18.56 -6.64 6.46
C PHE A 262 -19.68 -6.70 7.51
N THR A 263 -20.67 -7.58 7.35
CA THR A 263 -21.66 -7.81 8.40
C THR A 263 -20.99 -8.32 9.68
N ALA A 264 -20.14 -9.35 9.59
CA ALA A 264 -19.44 -9.88 10.74
C ALA A 264 -18.48 -8.86 11.37
N ALA A 265 -17.85 -8.02 10.55
CA ALA A 265 -16.93 -6.98 11.02
C ALA A 265 -17.64 -5.83 11.79
N THR A 266 -18.98 -5.73 11.68
CA THR A 266 -19.80 -4.71 12.36
C THR A 266 -20.75 -5.31 13.41
N ASP A 267 -20.61 -6.59 13.76
CA ASP A 267 -21.36 -7.21 14.88
C ASP A 267 -20.83 -6.78 16.25
N SER A 268 -19.53 -6.54 16.37
CA SER A 268 -18.88 -5.97 17.55
C SER A 268 -18.34 -4.57 17.23
N LEU A 269 -18.21 -3.72 18.27
CA LEU A 269 -17.90 -2.29 18.07
C LEU A 269 -16.43 -2.06 17.76
N TYR A 270 -16.16 -1.32 16.70
CA TYR A 270 -14.87 -0.67 16.36
C TYR A 270 -13.65 -1.58 16.60
N LEU A 271 -13.69 -2.79 16.01
CA LEU A 271 -12.71 -3.86 16.21
C LEU A 271 -11.26 -3.39 15.95
N ASN A 272 -10.33 -3.78 16.83
CA ASN A 272 -8.90 -3.43 16.75
C ASN A 272 -8.64 -1.92 16.57
N SER A 273 -9.39 -1.09 17.29
CA SER A 273 -9.32 0.37 17.13
C SER A 273 -9.57 0.84 15.70
N GLY A 274 -10.46 0.16 14.97
CA GLY A 274 -10.87 0.47 13.60
C GLY A 274 -10.12 -0.28 12.52
N HIS A 275 -8.99 -0.90 12.82
CA HIS A 275 -8.17 -1.57 11.81
C HIS A 275 -8.85 -2.75 11.11
N THR A 276 -9.74 -3.48 11.77
CA THR A 276 -10.37 -4.67 11.18
C THR A 276 -11.14 -4.34 9.90
N VAL A 277 -12.06 -3.37 9.95
CA VAL A 277 -12.86 -2.97 8.78
C VAL A 277 -11.98 -2.35 7.70
N ASP A 278 -11.01 -1.54 8.09
CA ASP A 278 -10.06 -0.92 7.19
C ASP A 278 -9.18 -1.97 6.47
N PHE A 279 -8.61 -2.93 7.17
CA PHE A 279 -7.80 -4.02 6.58
C PHE A 279 -8.62 -4.89 5.64
N ILE A 280 -9.85 -5.24 6.01
CA ILE A 280 -10.78 -5.97 5.15
C ILE A 280 -11.07 -5.17 3.88
N ASN A 281 -11.34 -3.88 4.01
CA ASN A 281 -11.57 -3.02 2.85
C ASN A 281 -10.33 -2.97 1.94
N ARG A 282 -9.11 -2.90 2.50
CA ARG A 282 -7.86 -2.97 1.71
C ARG A 282 -7.66 -4.34 1.05
N ALA A 283 -8.11 -5.42 1.67
CA ALA A 283 -8.11 -6.74 1.02
C ALA A 283 -8.98 -6.74 -0.24
N PHE A 284 -10.18 -6.19 -0.17
CA PHE A 284 -11.05 -6.06 -1.34
C PHE A 284 -10.46 -5.12 -2.42
N THR A 285 -9.90 -3.97 -2.05
CA THR A 285 -9.26 -3.07 -3.04
C THR A 285 -8.03 -3.71 -3.67
N THR A 286 -7.30 -4.55 -2.94
CA THR A 286 -6.18 -5.31 -3.51
C THR A 286 -6.68 -6.34 -4.53
N LEU A 287 -7.83 -6.99 -4.29
CA LEU A 287 -8.48 -7.87 -5.26
C LEU A 287 -8.92 -7.12 -6.53
N ASP A 288 -9.34 -5.86 -6.43
CA ASP A 288 -9.64 -5.04 -7.61
C ASP A 288 -8.41 -4.85 -8.51
N HIS A 289 -7.20 -4.87 -7.93
CA HIS A 289 -5.94 -4.76 -8.68
C HIS A 289 -5.45 -6.08 -9.26
N VAL A 290 -5.49 -7.19 -8.49
CA VAL A 290 -4.94 -8.48 -8.91
C VAL A 290 -5.98 -9.40 -9.56
N GLY A 291 -7.26 -9.06 -9.46
CA GLY A 291 -8.38 -9.89 -9.92
C GLY A 291 -8.74 -11.00 -8.93
N TRP A 292 -9.97 -11.50 -9.03
CA TRP A 292 -10.52 -12.50 -8.11
C TRP A 292 -10.00 -13.92 -8.39
N GLU A 293 -9.85 -14.27 -9.67
CA GLU A 293 -9.50 -15.63 -10.09
C GLU A 293 -8.02 -15.99 -9.91
N GLY A 294 -7.14 -14.98 -10.00
CA GLY A 294 -5.70 -15.18 -9.95
C GLY A 294 -5.08 -15.46 -11.32
N THR A 295 -3.76 -15.44 -11.37
CA THR A 295 -2.96 -15.70 -12.57
C THR A 295 -2.00 -16.85 -12.27
N GLY A 296 -2.23 -18.04 -12.78
CA GLY A 296 -1.21 -19.09 -12.73
C GLY A 296 -1.73 -20.49 -12.44
N ASP A 297 -0.78 -21.38 -12.16
CA ASP A 297 -1.00 -22.82 -11.91
C ASP A 297 -1.43 -23.11 -10.44
N ASP A 298 -1.69 -22.08 -9.63
CA ASP A 298 -2.14 -22.24 -8.25
C ASP A 298 -3.59 -22.77 -8.22
N GLU A 299 -3.87 -23.73 -7.34
CA GLU A 299 -5.20 -24.31 -7.15
C GLU A 299 -6.19 -23.32 -6.51
N ASP A 300 -5.69 -22.31 -5.76
CA ASP A 300 -6.49 -21.31 -5.06
C ASP A 300 -6.57 -19.99 -5.83
N SER A 301 -7.78 -19.42 -5.91
CA SER A 301 -7.99 -18.08 -6.46
C SER A 301 -7.37 -17.00 -5.57
N ASN A 302 -7.08 -15.81 -6.14
CA ASN A 302 -6.65 -14.65 -5.36
C ASN A 302 -7.67 -14.31 -4.27
N ALA A 303 -8.97 -14.40 -4.57
CA ALA A 303 -10.03 -14.16 -3.59
C ALA A 303 -9.93 -15.12 -2.39
N ALA A 304 -9.67 -16.41 -2.64
CA ALA A 304 -9.50 -17.38 -1.57
C ALA A 304 -8.30 -17.04 -0.68
N LYS A 305 -7.11 -16.78 -1.27
CA LYS A 305 -5.88 -16.44 -0.53
C LYS A 305 -6.04 -15.16 0.28
N VAL A 306 -6.52 -14.10 -0.36
CA VAL A 306 -6.63 -12.76 0.21
C VAL A 306 -7.67 -12.72 1.32
N LEU A 307 -8.91 -13.17 1.04
CA LEU A 307 -9.99 -13.06 2.02
C LEU A 307 -9.83 -14.04 3.19
N ALA A 308 -9.33 -15.26 2.95
CA ALA A 308 -9.02 -16.18 4.03
C ALA A 308 -7.98 -15.59 5.00
N SER A 309 -7.00 -14.83 4.50
CA SER A 309 -6.00 -14.19 5.35
C SER A 309 -6.56 -13.09 6.25
N THR A 310 -7.78 -12.57 5.99
CA THR A 310 -8.42 -11.55 6.83
C THR A 310 -9.17 -12.11 8.05
N VAL A 311 -9.37 -13.43 8.13
CA VAL A 311 -10.21 -14.05 9.17
C VAL A 311 -9.68 -13.79 10.58
N GLU A 312 -8.36 -13.84 10.77
CA GLU A 312 -7.72 -13.54 12.07
C GLU A 312 -8.02 -12.10 12.54
N GLN A 313 -8.21 -11.16 11.63
CA GLN A 313 -8.60 -9.77 11.95
C GLN A 313 -9.99 -9.70 12.61
N LEU A 314 -10.83 -10.70 12.44
CA LEU A 314 -12.15 -10.81 13.04
C LEU A 314 -12.14 -11.67 14.31
N THR A 315 -11.50 -12.83 14.25
CA THR A 315 -11.58 -13.83 15.32
C THR A 315 -10.65 -13.56 16.49
N ASP A 316 -9.51 -12.86 16.27
CA ASP A 316 -8.59 -12.42 17.34
C ASP A 316 -8.70 -10.93 17.67
N ALA A 317 -9.79 -10.28 17.25
CA ALA A 317 -9.98 -8.86 17.42
C ALA A 317 -10.19 -8.46 18.90
N THR A 318 -9.62 -7.30 19.26
CA THR A 318 -10.02 -6.56 20.45
C THR A 318 -11.35 -5.85 20.16
N ARG A 319 -12.34 -6.05 21.01
CA ARG A 319 -13.68 -5.47 20.91
C ARG A 319 -13.76 -4.20 21.76
N SER A 320 -14.14 -3.08 21.17
CA SER A 320 -14.15 -1.78 21.85
C SER A 320 -15.22 -1.70 22.97
N GLU A 321 -16.31 -2.44 22.86
CA GLU A 321 -17.32 -2.57 23.93
C GLU A 321 -16.77 -3.19 25.23
N GLU A 322 -15.61 -3.85 25.18
CA GLU A 322 -14.92 -4.40 26.33
C GLU A 322 -13.94 -3.38 26.97
N LEU A 323 -13.69 -2.25 26.30
CA LEU A 323 -12.73 -1.23 26.73
C LEU A 323 -13.39 -0.17 27.63
N SER A 324 -12.68 0.23 28.68
CA SER A 324 -13.14 1.28 29.61
C SER A 324 -13.44 2.61 28.93
N SER A 325 -12.73 2.96 27.86
CA SER A 325 -12.91 4.20 27.11
C SER A 325 -14.27 4.30 26.41
N TRP A 326 -14.88 3.17 26.08
CA TRP A 326 -16.21 3.10 25.48
C TRP A 326 -17.33 2.96 26.53
N ARG A 327 -16.98 2.71 27.79
CA ARG A 327 -17.93 2.51 28.89
C ARG A 327 -17.96 3.64 29.91
N ASN A 328 -16.93 4.51 29.93
CA ASN A 328 -16.80 5.53 30.97
C ASN A 328 -16.30 6.88 30.39
N PRO A 329 -16.77 8.03 30.88
CA PRO A 329 -17.79 8.24 31.92
C PRO A 329 -19.23 8.03 31.42
N ILE A 330 -19.46 7.97 30.12
CA ILE A 330 -20.74 7.64 29.48
C ILE A 330 -20.59 6.24 28.86
N ASP A 331 -21.57 5.39 28.99
CA ASP A 331 -21.59 4.07 28.36
C ASP A 331 -21.99 4.21 26.88
N VAL A 332 -20.99 4.61 26.05
CA VAL A 332 -21.16 4.81 24.61
C VAL A 332 -21.50 3.48 23.92
N ALA A 333 -20.95 2.37 24.41
CA ALA A 333 -21.20 1.05 23.84
C ALA A 333 -22.67 0.64 23.96
N ASP A 334 -23.30 0.84 25.15
CA ASP A 334 -24.73 0.56 25.33
C ASP A 334 -25.60 1.44 24.41
N LEU A 335 -25.28 2.73 24.27
CA LEU A 335 -26.00 3.62 23.36
C LEU A 335 -25.94 3.14 21.90
N VAL A 336 -24.77 2.64 21.47
CA VAL A 336 -24.61 2.12 20.09
C VAL A 336 -25.39 0.81 19.92
N PHE A 337 -25.32 -0.12 20.88
CA PHE A 337 -26.08 -1.36 20.79
C PHE A 337 -27.59 -1.12 20.77
N ASP A 338 -28.10 -0.16 21.56
CA ASP A 338 -29.51 0.26 21.51
C ASP A 338 -29.89 0.79 20.10
N ALA A 339 -28.99 1.50 19.43
CA ALA A 339 -29.20 1.95 18.05
C ALA A 339 -29.17 0.77 17.06
N HIS A 340 -28.26 -0.20 17.23
CA HIS A 340 -28.19 -1.44 16.44
C HIS A 340 -29.51 -2.24 16.54
N ASP A 341 -30.06 -2.42 17.74
CA ASP A 341 -31.30 -3.17 17.95
C ASP A 341 -32.51 -2.51 17.27
N ARG A 342 -32.49 -1.19 17.17
CA ARG A 342 -33.56 -0.40 16.51
C ARG A 342 -33.42 -0.34 14.98
N LEU A 343 -32.28 -0.76 14.42
CA LEU A 343 -31.97 -0.60 12.98
C LEU A 343 -33.04 -1.16 12.04
N PRO A 344 -33.62 -2.37 12.26
CA PRO A 344 -34.67 -2.89 11.38
C PRO A 344 -35.91 -1.97 11.31
N GLU A 345 -36.30 -1.37 12.45
CA GLU A 345 -37.46 -0.46 12.53
C GLU A 345 -37.15 0.89 11.84
N LEU A 346 -35.92 1.39 12.01
CA LEU A 346 -35.48 2.65 11.42
C LEU A 346 -35.44 2.55 9.89
N VAL A 347 -34.85 1.48 9.36
CA VAL A 347 -34.79 1.23 7.91
C VAL A 347 -36.18 1.05 7.33
N ALA A 348 -37.06 0.29 7.99
CA ALA A 348 -38.46 0.15 7.54
C ALA A 348 -39.23 1.48 7.54
N ALA A 349 -38.94 2.37 8.49
CA ALA A 349 -39.57 3.68 8.57
C ALA A 349 -39.04 4.66 7.49
N GLY A 350 -37.83 4.49 7.01
CA GLY A 350 -37.19 5.24 5.93
C GLY A 350 -37.51 4.74 4.53
N ASP A 351 -38.07 3.53 4.41
CA ASP A 351 -38.31 2.89 3.11
C ASP A 351 -39.21 3.78 2.20
N GLY A 352 -38.73 3.94 0.96
CA GLY A 352 -39.41 4.78 -0.04
C GLY A 352 -39.30 6.29 0.17
N LYS A 353 -38.55 6.76 1.19
CA LYS A 353 -38.23 8.17 1.37
C LYS A 353 -36.91 8.52 0.69
N GLN A 354 -36.72 9.80 0.43
CA GLN A 354 -35.47 10.38 -0.05
C GLN A 354 -34.99 11.38 1.00
N TRP A 355 -33.76 11.17 1.48
CA TRP A 355 -33.13 12.06 2.44
C TRP A 355 -32.34 13.13 1.69
N ASP A 356 -32.55 14.39 2.10
CA ASP A 356 -31.69 15.49 1.72
C ASP A 356 -30.88 15.89 2.96
N GLU A 357 -29.56 15.87 2.86
CA GLU A 357 -28.70 16.22 3.99
C GLU A 357 -28.99 17.64 4.48
N PRO A 358 -29.39 17.82 5.76
CA PRO A 358 -29.66 19.15 6.29
C PRO A 358 -28.38 19.98 6.41
N ASP A 359 -28.48 21.31 6.22
CA ASP A 359 -27.38 22.24 6.49
C ASP A 359 -26.87 22.04 7.93
N GLY A 360 -25.56 21.90 8.09
CA GLY A 360 -24.93 21.70 9.39
C GLY A 360 -25.04 20.27 9.96
N PHE A 361 -25.43 19.28 9.16
CA PHE A 361 -25.52 17.88 9.64
C PHE A 361 -24.16 17.35 10.10
N VAL A 362 -23.08 17.61 9.37
CA VAL A 362 -21.72 17.19 9.76
C VAL A 362 -21.29 17.86 11.06
N GLU A 363 -21.67 19.12 11.31
CA GLU A 363 -21.43 19.83 12.57
C GLU A 363 -22.16 19.14 13.75
N GLN A 364 -23.35 18.60 13.53
CA GLN A 364 -24.08 17.84 14.56
C GLN A 364 -23.35 16.55 14.95
N LEU A 365 -22.60 15.92 14.03
CA LEU A 365 -21.76 14.76 14.33
C LEU A 365 -20.49 15.10 15.12
N LEU A 366 -20.19 16.39 15.32
CA LEU A 366 -18.99 16.87 16.01
C LEU A 366 -19.28 17.47 17.40
N VAL A 367 -20.54 17.44 17.86
CA VAL A 367 -20.94 17.98 19.17
C VAL A 367 -20.43 17.13 20.33
N ASP A 368 -20.38 17.69 21.55
CA ASP A 368 -20.00 16.97 22.78
C ASP A 368 -21.21 16.32 23.48
N ASP A 369 -22.01 15.58 22.69
CA ASP A 369 -23.21 14.90 23.18
C ASP A 369 -23.44 13.63 22.32
N PRO A 370 -23.14 12.41 22.84
CA PRO A 370 -23.23 11.18 22.07
C PRO A 370 -24.69 10.79 21.78
N GLU A 371 -25.65 11.13 22.67
CA GLU A 371 -27.08 10.87 22.44
C GLU A 371 -27.59 11.72 21.28
N ALA A 372 -27.23 13.02 21.25
CA ALA A 372 -27.60 13.92 20.15
C ALA A 372 -27.03 13.48 18.80
N ILE A 373 -25.80 12.94 18.78
CA ILE A 373 -25.17 12.38 17.57
C ILE A 373 -25.97 11.15 17.08
N LEU A 374 -26.29 10.21 17.97
CA LEU A 374 -27.05 9.01 17.61
C LEU A 374 -28.49 9.35 17.18
N ASP A 375 -29.12 10.36 17.82
CA ASP A 375 -30.43 10.85 17.43
C ASP A 375 -30.40 11.46 16.00
N ALA A 376 -29.35 12.20 15.64
CA ALA A 376 -29.17 12.73 14.29
C ALA A 376 -29.04 11.60 13.26
N LEU A 377 -28.20 10.59 13.53
CA LEU A 377 -28.00 9.44 12.63
C LEU A 377 -29.26 8.59 12.49
N THR A 378 -29.92 8.24 13.58
CA THR A 378 -31.16 7.43 13.57
C THR A 378 -32.32 8.21 12.96
N GLY A 379 -32.35 9.53 13.13
CA GLY A 379 -33.27 10.44 12.46
C GLY A 379 -33.09 10.42 10.93
N ALA A 380 -31.84 10.56 10.47
CA ALA A 380 -31.51 10.50 9.05
C ALA A 380 -31.95 9.17 8.40
N ILE A 381 -31.68 8.02 9.05
CA ILE A 381 -32.14 6.71 8.56
C ILE A 381 -33.66 6.66 8.45
N ARG A 382 -34.38 7.12 9.49
CA ARG A 382 -35.87 7.18 9.48
C ARG A 382 -36.42 8.09 8.38
N ASP A 383 -35.65 9.09 8.00
CA ASP A 383 -36.00 10.04 6.93
C ASP A 383 -35.56 9.60 5.55
N GLY A 384 -34.91 8.42 5.44
CA GLY A 384 -34.57 7.75 4.19
C GLY A 384 -33.11 7.87 3.76
N ALA A 385 -32.20 8.34 4.64
CA ALA A 385 -30.76 8.36 4.34
C ALA A 385 -30.26 6.94 4.02
N THR A 386 -29.60 6.80 2.90
CA THR A 386 -28.91 5.55 2.52
C THR A 386 -27.66 5.33 3.37
N ARG A 387 -27.18 4.10 3.39
CA ARG A 387 -25.91 3.76 4.05
C ARG A 387 -24.76 4.62 3.55
N THR A 388 -24.71 4.81 2.22
CA THR A 388 -23.66 5.57 1.55
C THR A 388 -23.70 7.06 1.93
N GLU A 389 -24.87 7.69 1.93
CA GLU A 389 -25.03 9.09 2.32
C GLU A 389 -24.64 9.30 3.79
N LEU A 390 -25.04 8.37 4.67
CA LEU A 390 -24.71 8.48 6.08
C LEU A 390 -23.22 8.24 6.35
N ALA A 391 -22.63 7.23 5.72
CA ALA A 391 -21.20 6.94 5.82
C ALA A 391 -20.36 8.09 5.27
N ASP A 392 -20.79 8.75 4.18
CA ASP A 392 -20.15 9.93 3.62
C ASP A 392 -20.11 11.10 4.63
N ALA A 393 -21.24 11.39 5.27
CA ALA A 393 -21.32 12.44 6.28
C ALA A 393 -20.41 12.17 7.48
N VAL A 394 -20.36 10.91 7.95
CA VAL A 394 -19.47 10.50 9.05
C VAL A 394 -18.00 10.56 8.64
N ALA A 395 -17.64 10.15 7.40
CA ALA A 395 -16.27 10.25 6.90
C ALA A 395 -15.80 11.72 6.78
N ARG A 396 -16.70 12.65 6.42
CA ARG A 396 -16.39 14.10 6.48
C ARG A 396 -16.15 14.60 7.90
N ALA A 397 -16.96 14.14 8.86
CA ALA A 397 -16.74 14.47 10.27
C ALA A 397 -15.38 13.94 10.77
N ALA A 398 -15.01 12.71 10.39
CA ALA A 398 -13.71 12.12 10.71
C ALA A 398 -12.54 12.87 10.04
N THR A 399 -12.67 13.26 8.76
CA THR A 399 -11.70 14.12 8.06
C THR A 399 -11.45 15.43 8.83
N ARG A 400 -12.51 16.03 9.37
CA ARG A 400 -12.40 17.26 10.19
C ARG A 400 -11.67 17.00 11.51
N ARG A 401 -11.77 15.80 12.13
CA ARG A 401 -10.95 15.45 13.31
C ARG A 401 -9.46 15.50 13.01
N VAL A 402 -9.03 14.98 11.88
CA VAL A 402 -7.63 15.04 11.43
C VAL A 402 -7.25 16.49 11.07
N ALA A 403 -8.04 17.18 10.24
CA ALA A 403 -7.75 18.52 9.77
C ALA A 403 -7.64 19.55 10.92
N TYR A 404 -8.46 19.45 11.95
CA TYR A 404 -8.49 20.36 13.09
C TYR A 404 -7.73 19.85 14.31
N PHE A 405 -6.88 18.82 14.18
CA PHE A 405 -6.08 18.28 15.27
C PHE A 405 -5.24 19.38 15.95
N ALA A 406 -5.30 19.44 17.28
CA ALA A 406 -4.59 20.42 18.07
C ALA A 406 -3.16 19.97 18.35
N THR A 407 -2.17 20.74 17.90
CA THR A 407 -0.73 20.40 18.01
C THR A 407 -0.15 20.45 19.42
N ASN A 408 -0.96 20.77 20.43
CA ASN A 408 -0.61 20.66 21.86
C ASN A 408 -0.93 19.28 22.46
N ASN A 409 -1.56 18.38 21.70
CA ASN A 409 -1.74 16.98 22.07
C ASN A 409 -0.42 16.20 21.95
N GLU A 410 -0.40 14.98 22.48
CA GLU A 410 0.76 14.11 22.34
C GLU A 410 0.95 13.67 20.89
N PHE A 411 2.19 13.37 20.52
CA PHE A 411 2.49 12.97 19.15
C PHE A 411 1.77 11.68 18.72
N SER A 412 1.62 10.72 19.64
CA SER A 412 0.89 9.46 19.41
C SER A 412 -0.59 9.65 19.07
N ASP A 413 -1.19 10.76 19.54
CA ASP A 413 -2.62 11.03 19.34
C ASP A 413 -2.99 11.33 17.87
N TRP A 414 -2.00 11.66 17.03
CA TRP A 414 -2.21 11.73 15.57
C TRP A 414 -2.69 10.38 15.00
N ASN A 415 -2.20 9.26 15.54
CA ASN A 415 -2.65 7.95 15.11
C ASN A 415 -4.11 7.68 15.54
N THR A 416 -4.53 8.19 16.69
CA THR A 416 -5.90 8.04 17.19
C THR A 416 -6.91 8.65 16.21
N VAL A 417 -6.74 9.91 15.84
CA VAL A 417 -7.64 10.55 14.84
C VAL A 417 -7.52 9.93 13.45
N HIS A 418 -6.35 9.38 13.11
CA HIS A 418 -6.17 8.64 11.87
C HIS A 418 -7.00 7.33 11.87
N HIS A 419 -7.00 6.56 12.94
CA HIS A 419 -7.81 5.34 13.05
C HIS A 419 -9.31 5.64 12.89
N THR A 420 -9.81 6.70 13.52
CA THR A 420 -11.19 7.18 13.33
C THR A 420 -11.46 7.52 11.87
N PHE A 421 -10.54 8.20 11.19
CA PHE A 421 -10.68 8.54 9.79
C PHE A 421 -10.63 7.29 8.89
N SER A 422 -9.63 6.41 9.06
CA SER A 422 -9.47 5.23 8.20
C SER A 422 -10.64 4.27 8.32
N TYR A 423 -11.18 4.08 9.54
CA TYR A 423 -12.39 3.30 9.77
C TYR A 423 -13.62 3.92 9.07
N ALA A 424 -13.88 5.21 9.27
CA ALA A 424 -15.02 5.89 8.67
C ALA A 424 -14.96 5.86 7.13
N ASN A 425 -13.77 6.07 6.57
CA ASN A 425 -13.56 5.98 5.13
C ASN A 425 -13.75 4.54 4.62
N ALA A 426 -13.27 3.54 5.36
CA ALA A 426 -13.46 2.12 5.00
C ALA A 426 -14.93 1.70 5.04
N VAL A 427 -15.72 2.18 6.01
CA VAL A 427 -17.17 1.97 6.05
C VAL A 427 -17.82 2.60 4.82
N TYR A 428 -17.46 3.83 4.45
CA TYR A 428 -17.96 4.47 3.23
C TYR A 428 -17.61 3.65 1.98
N GLU A 429 -16.37 3.22 1.81
CA GLU A 429 -15.93 2.40 0.67
C GLU A 429 -16.66 1.04 0.65
N ALA A 430 -16.91 0.42 1.82
CA ALA A 430 -17.66 -0.83 1.93
C ALA A 430 -19.12 -0.67 1.43
N THR A 431 -19.76 0.49 1.63
CA THR A 431 -21.10 0.75 1.10
C THR A 431 -21.17 0.81 -0.43
N GLN A 432 -20.03 0.97 -1.11
CA GLN A 432 -19.93 0.91 -2.57
C GLN A 432 -19.81 -0.52 -3.10
N ARG A 433 -19.52 -1.49 -2.21
CA ARG A 433 -19.28 -2.90 -2.57
C ARG A 433 -20.46 -3.80 -2.30
N THR A 434 -21.27 -3.47 -1.30
CA THR A 434 -22.39 -4.32 -0.89
C THR A 434 -23.56 -3.51 -0.35
N ASP A 435 -24.75 -4.09 -0.50
CA ASP A 435 -25.99 -3.54 0.02
C ASP A 435 -26.33 -3.98 1.45
N ALA A 436 -25.35 -4.51 2.21
CA ALA A 436 -25.54 -4.98 3.59
C ALA A 436 -26.14 -3.87 4.47
N VAL A 437 -27.32 -4.12 5.04
CA VAL A 437 -28.01 -3.18 5.95
C VAL A 437 -27.20 -2.95 7.22
N GLU A 438 -26.45 -3.94 7.63
CA GLU A 438 -25.59 -3.91 8.80
C GLU A 438 -24.47 -2.86 8.73
N LEU A 439 -24.13 -2.34 7.55
CA LEU A 439 -23.16 -1.25 7.40
C LEU A 439 -23.61 0.08 8.06
N TYR A 440 -24.90 0.26 8.35
CA TYR A 440 -25.32 1.36 9.24
C TYR A 440 -24.71 1.26 10.65
N ARG A 441 -24.42 0.04 11.15
CA ARG A 441 -23.73 -0.16 12.43
C ARG A 441 -22.33 0.46 12.38
N GLY A 442 -21.59 0.23 11.28
CA GLY A 442 -20.30 0.87 11.07
C GLY A 442 -20.37 2.41 11.05
N CYS A 443 -21.47 3.00 10.58
CA CYS A 443 -21.68 4.45 10.67
C CYS A 443 -21.83 4.91 12.14
N PHE A 444 -22.54 4.17 12.98
CA PHE A 444 -22.67 4.48 14.40
C PHE A 444 -21.32 4.36 15.12
N ASP A 445 -20.59 3.27 14.88
CA ASP A 445 -19.25 3.05 15.46
C ASP A 445 -18.29 4.20 15.10
N ALA A 446 -18.24 4.55 13.80
CA ALA A 446 -17.41 5.63 13.30
C ALA A 446 -17.77 6.99 13.94
N ALA A 447 -19.06 7.30 14.05
CA ALA A 447 -19.52 8.54 14.65
C ALA A 447 -19.19 8.61 16.15
N MET A 448 -19.28 7.47 16.84
CA MET A 448 -18.88 7.42 18.27
C MET A 448 -17.37 7.51 18.45
N SER A 449 -16.56 6.95 17.54
CA SER A 449 -15.12 7.20 17.53
C SER A 449 -14.80 8.69 17.31
N VAL A 450 -15.49 9.34 16.36
CA VAL A 450 -15.41 10.81 16.16
C VAL A 450 -15.74 11.58 17.44
N TYR A 451 -16.77 11.16 18.19
CA TYR A 451 -17.11 11.76 19.47
C TYR A 451 -16.02 11.54 20.52
N LEU A 452 -15.50 10.33 20.66
CA LEU A 452 -14.46 10.01 21.65
C LEU A 452 -13.18 10.82 21.41
N ASP A 453 -12.85 11.15 20.16
CA ASP A 453 -11.68 11.96 19.78
C ASP A 453 -11.87 13.49 19.92
N ARG A 454 -13.03 13.97 20.39
CA ARG A 454 -13.36 15.41 20.42
C ARG A 454 -12.34 16.28 21.15
N PHE A 455 -11.68 15.73 22.18
CA PHE A 455 -10.68 16.45 22.94
C PHE A 455 -9.43 16.78 22.12
N LEU A 456 -9.13 15.99 21.09
CA LEU A 456 -7.96 16.17 20.25
C LEU A 456 -8.07 17.40 19.32
N ASN A 457 -9.27 17.99 19.24
CA ASN A 457 -9.51 19.27 18.57
C ASN A 457 -9.68 20.46 19.55
N GLN A 458 -9.08 20.42 20.74
CA GLN A 458 -9.22 21.49 21.72
C GLN A 458 -7.86 22.07 22.15
N PRO A 459 -7.55 23.33 21.79
CA PRO A 459 -8.33 24.19 20.86
C PRO A 459 -8.24 23.69 19.42
N ARG A 460 -9.27 23.92 18.62
CA ARG A 460 -9.24 23.58 17.18
C ARG A 460 -8.03 24.28 16.53
N ALA A 461 -7.33 23.56 15.67
CA ALA A 461 -6.24 24.14 14.90
C ALA A 461 -6.75 25.31 14.02
N PRO A 462 -6.00 26.41 13.92
CA PRO A 462 -6.37 27.51 13.05
C PRO A 462 -6.09 27.09 11.59
N LEU A 463 -7.13 26.76 10.84
CA LEU A 463 -7.03 26.57 9.40
C LEU A 463 -7.27 27.90 8.67
N PRO A 464 -6.57 28.16 7.54
CA PRO A 464 -6.76 29.39 6.77
C PRO A 464 -8.18 29.45 6.17
N ASP A 465 -8.72 30.65 6.05
CA ASP A 465 -9.93 30.86 5.26
C ASP A 465 -9.60 30.82 3.77
N PRO A 466 -10.51 30.32 2.92
CA PRO A 466 -10.37 30.45 1.47
C PRO A 466 -10.23 31.92 1.04
N GLY A 467 -9.37 32.19 0.07
CA GLY A 467 -9.07 33.55 -0.39
C GLY A 467 -8.59 33.58 -1.85
N GLU A 468 -7.82 34.58 -2.18
CA GLU A 468 -7.14 34.73 -3.47
C GLU A 468 -5.62 34.86 -3.22
N SER A 469 -4.82 34.31 -4.13
CA SER A 469 -3.36 34.45 -4.11
C SER A 469 -2.82 34.81 -5.48
N ASP A 470 -1.92 35.78 -5.54
CA ASP A 470 -1.20 36.17 -6.77
C ASP A 470 0.06 35.32 -7.01
N ARG A 471 0.37 34.38 -6.13
CA ARG A 471 1.55 33.50 -6.28
C ARG A 471 1.34 32.49 -7.41
N ALA A 472 2.44 32.11 -8.06
CA ALA A 472 2.38 30.99 -8.99
C ALA A 472 2.13 29.68 -8.22
N PRO A 473 1.15 28.84 -8.63
CA PRO A 473 0.87 27.55 -7.96
C PRO A 473 2.10 26.63 -7.86
N ALA A 474 3.04 26.73 -8.81
CA ALA A 474 4.29 25.96 -8.78
C ALA A 474 5.19 26.35 -7.61
N ASP A 475 5.32 27.64 -7.30
CA ASP A 475 6.14 28.13 -6.20
C ASP A 475 5.55 27.70 -4.84
N VAL A 476 4.21 27.70 -4.73
CA VAL A 476 3.50 27.23 -3.52
C VAL A 476 3.76 25.73 -3.30
N ARG A 477 3.73 24.93 -4.38
CA ARG A 477 4.02 23.49 -4.29
C ARG A 477 5.48 23.20 -3.93
N GLU A 478 6.42 23.98 -4.44
CA GLU A 478 7.85 23.84 -4.09
C GLU A 478 8.04 24.14 -2.59
N GLU A 479 7.47 25.24 -2.10
CA GLU A 479 7.52 25.58 -0.67
C GLU A 479 6.84 24.54 0.22
N LEU A 480 5.75 23.91 -0.23
CA LEU A 480 5.10 22.83 0.50
C LEU A 480 6.03 21.60 0.63
N LEU A 481 6.77 21.29 -0.42
CA LEU A 481 7.74 20.19 -0.38
C LEU A 481 8.91 20.50 0.56
N ASP A 482 9.40 21.75 0.56
CA ASP A 482 10.44 22.24 1.49
C ASP A 482 9.93 22.26 2.93
N CYS A 483 8.65 22.56 3.14
CA CYS A 483 8.01 22.55 4.45
C CYS A 483 8.13 21.18 5.15
N PHE A 484 8.16 20.09 4.41
CA PHE A 484 8.38 18.73 4.95
C PHE A 484 9.85 18.42 5.30
N ASP A 485 10.79 19.32 5.00
CA ASP A 485 12.20 19.20 5.39
C ASP A 485 12.50 19.83 6.76
N GLU A 486 11.50 20.46 7.37
CA GLU A 486 11.59 21.09 8.68
C GLU A 486 10.53 20.53 9.63
N GLN A 487 10.93 20.17 10.86
CA GLN A 487 10.00 19.66 11.87
C GLN A 487 8.98 20.71 12.31
N GLY A 488 7.75 20.26 12.59
CA GLY A 488 6.72 21.07 13.26
C GLY A 488 5.99 22.07 12.36
N GLN A 489 6.16 22.00 11.04
CA GLN A 489 5.52 22.91 10.08
C GLN A 489 4.04 22.62 9.81
N VAL A 490 3.34 21.99 10.77
CA VAL A 490 1.97 21.47 10.63
C VAL A 490 0.96 22.50 10.11
N ASN A 491 0.93 23.69 10.71
CA ASN A 491 0.00 24.75 10.29
C ASN A 491 0.45 25.43 8.99
N ARG A 492 1.76 25.49 8.73
CA ARG A 492 2.28 26.03 7.46
C ARG A 492 1.91 25.12 6.29
N ALA A 493 2.00 23.80 6.45
CA ALA A 493 1.58 22.85 5.43
C ALA A 493 0.11 23.03 5.04
N ALA A 494 -0.80 23.16 6.01
CA ALA A 494 -2.21 23.46 5.74
C ALA A 494 -2.40 24.80 5.01
N ALA A 495 -1.66 25.84 5.40
CA ALA A 495 -1.74 27.15 4.76
C ALA A 495 -1.31 27.08 3.28
N LEU A 496 -0.23 26.33 2.97
CA LEU A 496 0.25 26.16 1.60
C LEU A 496 -0.71 25.35 0.75
N VAL A 497 -1.37 24.33 1.32
CA VAL A 497 -2.43 23.59 0.61
C VAL A 497 -3.59 24.54 0.26
N SER A 498 -4.09 25.35 1.21
CA SER A 498 -5.15 26.32 0.92
C SER A 498 -4.71 27.36 -0.11
N GLU A 499 -3.50 27.91 0.03
CA GLU A 499 -2.93 28.90 -0.89
C GLU A 499 -2.79 28.35 -2.32
N HIS A 500 -2.51 27.05 -2.48
CA HIS A 500 -2.48 26.43 -3.80
C HIS A 500 -3.83 26.51 -4.54
N PHE A 501 -4.93 26.26 -3.82
CA PHE A 501 -6.28 26.44 -4.37
C PHE A 501 -6.58 27.90 -4.63
N ASP A 502 -6.24 28.81 -3.71
CA ASP A 502 -6.44 30.26 -3.82
C ASP A 502 -5.67 30.86 -5.00
N ALA A 503 -4.54 30.25 -5.38
CA ALA A 503 -3.75 30.59 -6.57
C ALA A 503 -4.29 29.95 -7.88
N GLY A 504 -5.41 29.23 -7.83
CA GLY A 504 -5.99 28.53 -8.98
C GLY A 504 -5.17 27.32 -9.44
N GLY A 505 -4.42 26.69 -8.54
CA GLY A 505 -3.60 25.51 -8.83
C GLY A 505 -4.43 24.25 -9.09
N ASP A 506 -3.92 23.37 -9.96
CA ASP A 506 -4.52 22.07 -10.24
C ASP A 506 -4.37 21.13 -9.04
N PRO A 507 -5.47 20.60 -8.46
CA PRO A 507 -5.41 19.66 -7.36
C PRO A 507 -4.61 18.39 -7.66
N GLU A 508 -4.59 17.91 -8.90
CA GLU A 508 -3.79 16.74 -9.29
C GLU A 508 -2.28 17.01 -9.18
N ASP A 509 -1.84 18.23 -9.49
CA ASP A 509 -0.46 18.63 -9.25
C ASP A 509 -0.13 18.68 -7.75
N LEU A 510 -1.07 19.10 -6.92
CA LEU A 510 -0.91 19.11 -5.46
C LEU A 510 -0.82 17.68 -4.91
N LYS A 511 -1.70 16.76 -5.35
CA LYS A 511 -1.63 15.34 -5.00
C LYS A 511 -0.27 14.73 -5.37
N ARG A 512 0.27 15.05 -6.58
CA ARG A 512 1.62 14.60 -6.98
C ARG A 512 2.73 15.10 -6.04
N VAL A 513 2.63 16.32 -5.55
CA VAL A 513 3.62 16.88 -4.61
C VAL A 513 3.50 16.25 -3.23
N LEU A 514 2.28 16.06 -2.71
CA LEU A 514 2.06 15.35 -1.45
C LEU A 514 2.55 13.90 -1.55
N GLY A 515 2.24 13.19 -2.64
CA GLY A 515 2.76 11.85 -2.89
C GLY A 515 4.28 11.80 -2.93
N ARG A 516 4.94 12.77 -3.60
CA ARG A 516 6.41 12.88 -3.58
C ARG A 516 6.95 13.15 -2.18
N GLY A 517 6.32 14.02 -1.41
CA GLY A 517 6.67 14.30 -0.01
C GLY A 517 6.63 13.05 0.84
N LEU A 518 5.58 12.21 0.69
CA LEU A 518 5.44 10.94 1.37
C LEU A 518 6.53 9.93 0.96
N LEU A 519 6.65 9.68 -0.34
CA LEU A 519 7.44 8.57 -0.89
C LEU A 519 8.96 8.77 -0.80
N ARG A 520 9.44 9.95 -0.42
CA ARG A 520 10.86 10.21 -0.13
C ARG A 520 11.24 9.98 1.33
N GLU A 521 10.25 9.76 2.20
CA GLU A 521 10.45 9.59 3.63
C GLU A 521 10.38 8.11 4.04
N ASP A 522 10.98 7.78 5.19
CA ASP A 522 10.77 6.51 5.87
C ASP A 522 9.45 6.59 6.65
N ALA A 523 8.37 6.79 5.90
CA ALA A 523 7.04 6.98 6.46
C ALA A 523 6.53 5.68 7.10
N GLY A 524 6.02 5.79 8.33
CA GLY A 524 5.38 4.67 9.00
C GLY A 524 4.02 4.32 8.37
N PHE A 525 3.54 3.12 8.67
CA PHE A 525 2.29 2.54 8.18
C PHE A 525 1.12 3.54 8.15
N HIS A 526 0.83 4.19 9.28
CA HIS A 526 -0.30 5.13 9.38
C HIS A 526 -0.14 6.36 8.48
N THR A 527 1.09 6.82 8.23
CA THR A 527 1.31 7.98 7.35
C THR A 527 1.06 7.63 5.89
N LEU A 528 1.48 6.41 5.47
CA LEU A 528 1.22 5.88 4.13
C LEU A 528 -0.28 5.73 3.87
N GLN A 529 -0.98 5.12 4.82
CA GLN A 529 -2.43 4.91 4.77
C GLN A 529 -3.22 6.23 4.84
N ASN A 530 -2.77 7.18 5.66
CA ASN A 530 -3.43 8.48 5.82
C ASN A 530 -3.51 9.25 4.51
N LEU A 531 -2.40 9.35 3.78
CA LEU A 531 -2.40 10.07 2.50
C LEU A 531 -3.30 9.38 1.47
N GLU A 532 -3.22 8.05 1.37
CA GLU A 532 -4.02 7.30 0.41
C GLU A 532 -5.53 7.47 0.68
N GLY A 533 -5.96 7.27 1.93
CA GLY A 533 -7.37 7.42 2.30
C GLY A 533 -7.90 8.85 2.06
N HIS A 534 -7.09 9.87 2.32
CA HIS A 534 -7.49 11.26 2.05
C HIS A 534 -7.53 11.59 0.55
N PHE A 535 -6.71 10.95 -0.28
CA PHE A 535 -6.84 11.09 -1.73
C PHE A 535 -8.14 10.44 -2.24
N ALA A 536 -8.48 9.26 -1.72
CA ALA A 536 -9.77 8.63 -2.02
C ALA A 536 -10.94 9.52 -1.57
N ARG A 537 -10.84 10.14 -0.39
CA ARG A 537 -11.82 11.10 0.12
C ARG A 537 -11.95 12.33 -0.77
N PHE A 538 -10.82 12.93 -1.19
CA PHE A 538 -10.83 14.07 -2.13
C PHE A 538 -11.58 13.74 -3.43
N ASP A 539 -11.33 12.56 -4.00
CA ASP A 539 -11.98 12.12 -5.23
C ASP A 539 -13.49 11.86 -5.03
N SER A 540 -13.91 11.42 -3.82
CA SER A 540 -15.33 11.30 -3.45
C SER A 540 -16.02 12.65 -3.35
N GLU A 541 -15.39 13.64 -2.70
CA GLU A 541 -15.91 15.01 -2.62
C GLU A 541 -16.05 15.65 -4.01
N ALA A 542 -15.12 15.36 -4.92
CA ALA A 542 -15.19 15.86 -6.28
C ALA A 542 -16.39 15.28 -7.05
N ARG A 543 -16.72 13.99 -6.83
CA ARG A 543 -17.92 13.36 -7.41
C ARG A 543 -19.19 13.97 -6.82
N ARG A 544 -19.28 14.10 -5.49
CA ARG A 544 -20.43 14.70 -4.80
C ARG A 544 -20.71 16.12 -5.30
N ALA A 545 -19.66 16.95 -5.44
CA ALA A 545 -19.79 18.32 -5.96
C ALA A 545 -20.28 18.37 -7.41
N SER A 546 -19.99 17.36 -8.24
CA SER A 546 -20.49 17.28 -9.63
C SER A 546 -21.99 16.93 -9.70
N ASP A 547 -22.49 16.20 -8.70
CA ASP A 547 -23.88 15.71 -8.66
C ASP A 547 -24.83 16.70 -7.96
N SER A 548 -24.29 17.55 -7.06
CA SER A 548 -25.05 18.61 -6.40
C SER A 548 -25.16 19.84 -7.29
N ALA A 549 -26.40 20.26 -7.64
CA ALA A 549 -26.63 21.57 -8.25
C ALA A 549 -26.38 22.65 -7.18
N SER A 550 -25.16 23.25 -7.17
CA SER A 550 -24.70 24.19 -6.15
C SER A 550 -25.63 25.40 -6.03
N GLY A 551 -26.35 25.51 -4.91
CA GLY A 551 -26.92 26.76 -4.44
C GLY A 551 -25.80 27.67 -3.91
N GLU A 552 -25.90 29.01 -4.12
CA GLU A 552 -25.01 29.98 -3.49
C GLU A 552 -25.10 29.85 -1.97
N GLN A 553 -24.07 29.28 -1.34
CA GLN A 553 -23.95 29.25 0.12
C GLN A 553 -23.19 30.51 0.57
N SER A 554 -23.70 31.17 1.61
CA SER A 554 -23.14 32.43 2.13
C SER A 554 -21.86 32.24 2.97
N ASP A 555 -21.60 31.01 3.46
CA ASP A 555 -20.38 30.68 4.23
C ASP A 555 -19.40 29.90 3.34
N PRO A 556 -18.22 30.44 3.05
CA PRO A 556 -17.23 29.75 2.21
C PRO A 556 -16.72 28.44 2.82
N ARG A 557 -16.90 28.20 4.13
CA ARG A 557 -16.55 26.96 4.83
C ARG A 557 -17.69 25.92 4.85
N ALA A 558 -18.87 26.27 4.34
CA ALA A 558 -19.99 25.35 4.18
C ALA A 558 -20.12 24.79 2.75
N THR A 559 -19.07 24.96 1.92
CA THR A 559 -19.08 24.57 0.50
C THR A 559 -18.39 23.22 0.27
N ASP A 560 -18.74 22.56 -0.82
CA ASP A 560 -18.06 21.35 -1.31
C ASP A 560 -16.58 21.64 -1.60
N ASP A 561 -16.21 22.85 -2.01
CA ASP A 561 -14.82 23.26 -2.21
C ASP A 561 -14.04 23.22 -0.88
N TRP A 562 -14.67 23.60 0.23
CA TRP A 562 -14.02 23.52 1.55
C TRP A 562 -13.74 22.07 1.97
N GLU A 563 -14.68 21.15 1.78
CA GLU A 563 -14.46 19.73 2.09
C GLU A 563 -13.31 19.14 1.26
N ARG A 564 -13.23 19.48 -0.02
CA ARG A 564 -12.10 19.10 -0.88
C ARG A 564 -10.76 19.65 -0.40
N ARG A 565 -10.73 20.92 0.06
CA ARG A 565 -9.52 21.51 0.67
C ARG A 565 -9.15 20.78 1.96
N LEU A 566 -10.13 20.48 2.82
CA LEU A 566 -9.90 19.73 4.07
C LEU A 566 -9.31 18.34 3.80
N ALA A 567 -9.80 17.64 2.78
CA ALA A 567 -9.30 16.33 2.40
C ALA A 567 -7.81 16.33 2.00
N LEU A 568 -7.24 17.48 1.55
CA LEU A 568 -5.80 17.59 1.27
C LEU A 568 -5.02 18.32 2.38
N MET A 569 -5.66 19.21 3.15
CA MET A 569 -5.03 19.84 4.32
C MET A 569 -4.78 18.83 5.45
N ALA A 570 -5.70 17.91 5.68
CA ALA A 570 -5.57 16.90 6.72
C ALA A 570 -4.30 16.04 6.58
N PRO A 571 -4.03 15.36 5.44
CA PRO A 571 -2.82 14.58 5.26
C PRO A 571 -1.56 15.44 5.21
N ALA A 572 -1.61 16.66 4.67
CA ALA A 572 -0.46 17.57 4.68
C ALA A 572 -0.04 17.91 6.12
N ARG A 573 -1.00 18.15 7.02
CA ARG A 573 -0.76 18.40 8.45
C ARG A 573 -0.21 17.15 9.14
N TYR A 574 -0.80 15.99 8.86
CA TYR A 574 -0.33 14.72 9.40
C TYR A 574 1.12 14.44 8.99
N MET A 575 1.44 14.57 7.71
CA MET A 575 2.80 14.42 7.18
C MET A 575 3.78 15.40 7.82
N ALA A 576 3.43 16.70 7.91
CA ALA A 576 4.28 17.71 8.51
C ALA A 576 4.53 17.52 10.02
N ALA A 577 3.67 16.75 10.72
CA ALA A 577 3.91 16.33 12.09
C ALA A 577 4.94 15.20 12.19
N HIS A 578 5.08 14.36 11.15
CA HIS A 578 5.91 13.17 11.16
C HIS A 578 7.25 13.34 10.43
N PHE A 579 7.41 14.37 9.61
CA PHE A 579 8.56 14.60 8.75
C PHE A 579 9.48 15.73 9.27
N PRO A 580 10.77 15.76 8.86
CA PRO A 580 11.46 14.75 8.03
C PRO A 580 11.87 13.49 8.81
N THR A 581 12.15 12.41 8.06
CA THR A 581 12.71 11.15 8.55
C THR A 581 14.18 10.98 8.09
N ARG A 582 14.76 9.78 8.28
CA ARG A 582 16.14 9.48 7.84
C ARG A 582 16.29 9.28 6.34
N ARG A 583 15.22 8.95 5.62
CA ARG A 583 15.20 8.69 4.17
C ARG A 583 16.12 7.54 3.72
N GLU A 584 16.23 6.50 4.54
CA GLU A 584 17.05 5.32 4.25
C GLU A 584 16.50 4.56 3.04
N HIS A 585 15.16 4.49 2.90
CA HIS A 585 14.48 3.85 1.76
C HIS A 585 14.73 4.59 0.45
N GLU A 586 14.71 5.92 0.48
CA GLU A 586 15.07 6.74 -0.68
C GLU A 586 16.53 6.51 -1.08
N GLY A 587 17.43 6.40 -0.10
CA GLY A 587 18.83 6.06 -0.33
C GLY A 587 18.98 4.72 -1.08
N THR A 588 18.31 3.66 -0.58
CA THR A 588 18.31 2.33 -1.20
C THR A 588 17.75 2.36 -2.63
N PHE A 589 16.59 3.01 -2.82
CA PHE A 589 15.96 3.13 -4.14
C PHE A 589 16.81 3.96 -5.12
N SER A 590 17.49 4.99 -4.64
CA SER A 590 18.41 5.79 -5.44
C SER A 590 19.61 4.97 -5.90
N ILE A 591 20.20 4.17 -5.01
CA ILE A 591 21.28 3.22 -5.33
C ILE A 591 20.82 2.24 -6.41
N ALA A 592 19.67 1.58 -6.22
CA ALA A 592 19.11 0.66 -7.21
C ALA A 592 18.93 1.32 -8.58
N THR A 593 18.39 2.54 -8.62
CA THR A 593 18.18 3.31 -9.86
C THR A 593 19.50 3.63 -10.58
N ARG A 594 20.54 4.02 -9.83
CA ARG A 594 21.86 4.33 -10.39
C ARG A 594 22.53 3.08 -10.95
N LEU A 595 22.44 1.96 -10.21
CA LEU A 595 22.95 0.67 -10.66
C LEU A 595 22.28 0.20 -11.94
N HIS A 596 20.95 0.33 -12.00
CA HIS A 596 20.16 -0.03 -13.19
C HIS A 596 20.54 0.79 -14.42
N ARG A 597 20.94 2.05 -14.25
CA ARG A 597 21.48 2.92 -15.33
C ARG A 597 22.92 2.64 -15.72
N GLY A 598 23.58 1.67 -15.11
CA GLY A 598 24.97 1.37 -15.37
C GLY A 598 25.99 2.26 -14.65
N GLU A 599 25.55 3.12 -13.70
CA GLU A 599 26.47 3.98 -12.96
C GLU A 599 27.42 3.17 -12.07
N LYS A 600 28.65 3.65 -11.92
CA LYS A 600 29.68 3.04 -11.07
C LYS A 600 29.69 3.70 -9.69
N LEU A 601 29.23 3.00 -8.68
CA LEU A 601 29.15 3.53 -7.31
C LEU A 601 30.49 3.61 -6.59
N HIS A 602 31.42 2.71 -6.93
CA HIS A 602 32.75 2.62 -6.30
C HIS A 602 33.72 3.77 -6.67
N GLU A 603 33.37 4.62 -7.63
CA GLU A 603 34.16 5.82 -7.99
C GLU A 603 33.72 7.07 -7.23
N ALA A 604 32.68 6.97 -6.40
CA ALA A 604 32.11 8.08 -5.64
C ALA A 604 32.65 8.17 -4.19
N GLU A 605 33.50 7.24 -3.76
CA GLU A 605 34.27 7.24 -2.53
C GLU A 605 35.73 7.61 -2.89
#